data_004713df628e51383723c5b4224e34ac
#
_entry.id   004713df628e51383723c5b4224e34ac
#
_cell.length_a   1.000
_cell.length_b   1.000
_cell.length_c   1.000
_cell.angle_alpha   90.00
_cell.angle_beta   90.00
_cell.angle_gamma   90.00
#
_symmetry.space_group_name_H-M   'P 1'
#
loop_
_entity.id
_entity.type
_entity.pdbx_description
1 polymer ?
#
loop_
_entity_poly.entity_id
_entity_poly.type
_entity_poly.pdbx_seq_one_letter_code
_entity_poly.pdbx_strand_id
1 'polypeptide(L)'
;EYSGLRFIQYFSDFIHKYHFTDMYSGGFYPFDSLEEHWAYWSRYIYINRYMEPPKDVYDKLFELVKEKDYFVITTNVDHCFQKAGFDKQRLFYTQGDYGLFQCSDPCTQETYDNEAIIEEMIQKQKDMKIPTELIPVCPHCGKPLTMNLRCDDTFVEDEGWHLAKERYTE
;
A
#
# COMPACT_ATOMS: atom_id res chain seq x y z
N GLU A 1 5.68 11.88 -0.36
CA GLU A 1 6.47 12.62 -1.37
C GLU A 1 6.94 11.66 -2.47
N TYR A 2 6.24 11.65 -3.62
CA TYR A 2 6.45 10.66 -4.68
C TYR A 2 7.63 10.98 -5.61
N SER A 3 8.14 12.22 -5.63
CA SER A 3 9.23 12.68 -6.52
C SER A 3 10.48 13.16 -5.76
N GLY A 4 10.55 12.93 -4.45
CA GLY A 4 11.64 13.42 -3.60
C GLY A 4 12.87 12.51 -3.54
N LEU A 5 13.75 12.78 -2.58
CA LEU A 5 15.01 12.06 -2.38
C LEU A 5 14.81 10.55 -2.22
N ARG A 6 13.73 10.10 -1.57
CA ARG A 6 13.42 8.68 -1.42
C ARG A 6 13.20 8.00 -2.77
N PHE A 7 12.51 8.66 -3.71
CA PHE A 7 12.33 8.13 -5.05
C PHE A 7 13.66 7.93 -5.77
N ILE A 8 14.52 8.95 -5.76
CA ILE A 8 15.86 8.87 -6.37
C ILE A 8 16.70 7.78 -5.71
N GLN A 9 16.66 7.67 -4.38
CA GLN A 9 17.47 6.72 -3.62
C GLN A 9 17.05 5.26 -3.86
N TYR A 10 15.75 4.98 -3.87
CA TYR A 10 15.24 3.61 -3.87
C TYR A 10 14.84 3.08 -5.25
N PHE A 11 14.73 3.96 -6.28
CA PHE A 11 14.30 3.59 -7.62
C PHE A 11 15.28 4.02 -8.72
N SER A 12 16.55 4.27 -8.39
CA SER A 12 17.54 4.74 -9.35
C SER A 12 17.69 3.82 -10.57
N ASP A 13 17.62 2.51 -10.40
CA ASP A 13 17.65 1.51 -11.45
C ASP A 13 16.41 1.59 -12.38
N PHE A 14 15.22 1.73 -11.82
CA PHE A 14 13.97 1.93 -12.56
C PHE A 14 13.94 3.29 -13.29
N ILE A 15 14.40 4.35 -12.63
CA ILE A 15 14.55 5.67 -13.25
C ILE A 15 15.48 5.59 -14.44
N HIS A 16 16.61 4.92 -14.32
CA HIS A 16 17.57 4.78 -15.40
C HIS A 16 17.00 3.98 -16.57
N LYS A 17 16.29 2.89 -16.30
CA LYS A 17 15.74 2.00 -17.34
C LYS A 17 14.50 2.59 -18.03
N TYR A 18 13.58 3.17 -17.27
CA TYR A 18 12.24 3.55 -17.74
C TYR A 18 12.02 5.05 -17.80
N HIS A 19 12.97 5.87 -17.34
CA HIS A 19 12.88 7.34 -17.30
C HIS A 19 11.69 7.84 -16.47
N PHE A 20 11.34 7.14 -15.39
CA PHE A 20 10.28 7.56 -14.49
C PHE A 20 10.59 8.91 -13.84
N THR A 21 9.58 9.76 -13.72
CA THR A 21 9.69 11.10 -13.14
C THR A 21 9.27 11.14 -11.67
N ASP A 22 8.43 10.21 -11.26
CA ASP A 22 7.94 10.07 -9.89
C ASP A 22 7.53 8.62 -9.60
N MET A 23 7.44 8.31 -8.31
CA MET A 23 7.12 6.97 -7.81
C MET A 23 5.70 6.54 -8.19
N TYR A 24 4.74 7.45 -8.15
CA TYR A 24 3.33 7.15 -8.36
C TYR A 24 3.06 6.77 -9.83
N SER A 25 3.48 7.61 -10.77
CA SER A 25 3.27 7.34 -12.20
C SER A 25 4.02 6.08 -12.67
N GLY A 26 5.20 5.80 -12.12
CA GLY A 26 5.94 4.58 -12.40
C GLY A 26 5.21 3.29 -11.99
N GLY A 27 4.34 3.35 -10.97
CA GLY A 27 3.53 2.22 -10.54
C GLY A 27 2.50 1.73 -11.57
N PHE A 28 2.09 2.59 -12.49
CA PHE A 28 1.15 2.24 -13.58
C PHE A 28 1.85 1.75 -14.85
N TYR A 29 3.17 1.65 -14.84
CA TYR A 29 3.91 1.13 -15.98
C TYR A 29 3.60 -0.36 -16.19
N PRO A 30 3.32 -0.80 -17.43
CA PRO A 30 3.03 -2.21 -17.75
C PRO A 30 4.33 -3.00 -17.82
N PHE A 31 4.86 -3.42 -16.67
CA PHE A 31 6.08 -4.22 -16.58
C PHE A 31 5.94 -5.54 -17.34
N ASP A 32 7.03 -6.00 -17.96
CA ASP A 32 7.06 -7.20 -18.80
C ASP A 32 6.83 -8.51 -18.01
N SER A 33 7.05 -8.49 -16.69
CA SER A 33 6.89 -9.66 -15.82
C SER A 33 6.36 -9.29 -14.44
N LEU A 34 5.74 -10.26 -13.75
CA LEU A 34 5.30 -10.09 -12.36
C LEU A 34 6.49 -9.94 -11.41
N GLU A 35 7.63 -10.55 -11.71
CA GLU A 35 8.85 -10.41 -10.93
C GLU A 35 9.34 -8.95 -10.92
N GLU A 36 9.30 -8.25 -12.05
CA GLU A 36 9.68 -6.85 -12.14
C GLU A 36 8.61 -5.94 -11.56
N HIS A 37 7.34 -6.20 -11.81
CA HIS A 37 6.21 -5.52 -11.20
C HIS A 37 6.32 -5.52 -9.67
N TRP A 38 6.56 -6.68 -9.08
CA TRP A 38 6.68 -6.80 -7.64
C TRP A 38 8.00 -6.27 -7.08
N ALA A 39 9.07 -6.26 -7.86
CA ALA A 39 10.29 -5.56 -7.46
C ALA A 39 10.06 -4.05 -7.30
N TYR A 40 9.27 -3.45 -8.20
CA TYR A 40 8.87 -2.06 -8.09
C TYR A 40 7.91 -1.83 -6.92
N TRP A 41 6.80 -2.56 -6.88
CA TRP A 41 5.74 -2.37 -5.90
C TRP A 41 6.14 -2.75 -4.47
N SER A 42 7.02 -3.71 -4.28
CA SER A 42 7.54 -4.02 -2.94
C SER A 42 8.31 -2.84 -2.34
N ARG A 43 9.16 -2.17 -3.12
CA ARG A 43 9.84 -0.95 -2.68
C ARG A 43 8.85 0.19 -2.40
N TYR A 44 7.88 0.35 -3.29
CA TYR A 44 6.83 1.36 -3.15
C TYR A 44 6.03 1.18 -1.85
N ILE A 45 5.56 -0.04 -1.60
CA ILE A 45 4.80 -0.39 -0.39
C ILE A 45 5.68 -0.20 0.85
N TYR A 46 6.90 -0.72 0.83
CA TYR A 46 7.81 -0.62 1.96
C TYR A 46 8.06 0.82 2.38
N ILE A 47 8.36 1.70 1.42
CA ILE A 47 8.65 3.11 1.68
C ILE A 47 7.42 3.86 2.22
N ASN A 48 6.25 3.63 1.65
CA ASN A 48 5.06 4.41 1.97
C ASN A 48 4.25 3.82 3.14
N ARG A 49 4.33 2.49 3.37
CA ARG A 49 3.53 1.80 4.38
C ARG A 49 4.33 1.40 5.62
N TYR A 50 5.55 0.91 5.44
CA TYR A 50 6.33 0.31 6.52
C TYR A 50 7.43 1.20 7.07
N MET A 51 8.10 1.99 6.25
CA MET A 51 9.07 2.98 6.74
C MET A 51 8.38 4.11 7.52
N GLU A 52 9.12 4.68 8.46
CA GLU A 52 8.64 5.85 9.18
C GLU A 52 8.43 7.05 8.25
N PRO A 53 7.35 7.84 8.44
CA PRO A 53 7.14 9.07 7.71
C PRO A 53 8.34 10.01 7.89
N PRO A 54 8.75 10.76 6.83
CA PRO A 54 9.92 11.64 6.93
C PRO A 54 9.67 12.91 7.74
N LYS A 55 8.43 13.17 8.14
CA LYS A 55 7.99 14.36 8.88
C LYS A 55 6.89 14.00 9.87
N ASP A 56 6.80 14.78 10.93
CA ASP A 56 5.87 14.64 12.05
C ASP A 56 4.48 15.30 11.81
N VAL A 57 4.04 15.39 10.55
CA VAL A 57 2.78 16.07 10.21
C VAL A 57 1.58 15.40 10.86
N TYR A 58 1.52 14.08 10.81
CA TYR A 58 0.41 13.30 11.39
C TYR A 58 0.44 13.33 12.93
N ASP A 59 1.62 13.30 13.54
CA ASP A 59 1.77 13.45 14.99
C ASP A 59 1.25 14.80 15.47
N LYS A 60 1.62 15.88 14.78
CA LYS A 60 1.11 17.23 15.08
C LYS A 60 -0.39 17.35 14.87
N LEU A 61 -0.92 16.71 13.82
CA LEU A 61 -2.37 16.69 13.59
C LEU A 61 -3.08 15.92 14.71
N PHE A 62 -2.53 14.79 15.14
CA PHE A 62 -3.08 14.04 16.26
C PHE A 62 -3.10 14.86 17.55
N GLU A 63 -2.01 15.55 17.90
CA GLU A 63 -1.94 16.44 19.06
C GLU A 63 -3.01 17.55 19.04
N LEU A 64 -3.36 18.06 17.85
CA LEU A 64 -4.41 19.08 17.71
C LEU A 64 -5.83 18.54 17.97
N VAL A 65 -6.08 17.26 17.72
CA VAL A 65 -7.44 16.69 17.74
C VAL A 65 -7.69 15.67 18.84
N LYS A 66 -6.65 15.09 19.48
CA LYS A 66 -6.77 13.98 20.42
C LYS A 66 -7.74 14.21 21.58
N GLU A 67 -7.91 15.46 22.03
CA GLU A 67 -8.83 15.86 23.09
C GLU A 67 -10.21 16.34 22.55
N LYS A 68 -10.44 16.19 21.24
CA LYS A 68 -11.67 16.63 20.60
C LYS A 68 -12.51 15.43 20.19
N ASP A 69 -13.78 15.68 19.95
CA ASP A 69 -14.62 14.74 19.24
C ASP A 69 -14.29 14.85 17.75
N TYR A 70 -13.59 13.84 17.22
CA TYR A 70 -13.13 13.81 15.82
C TYR A 70 -13.51 12.51 15.14
N PHE A 71 -13.66 12.56 13.84
CA PHE A 71 -13.66 11.41 12.94
C PHE A 71 -12.80 11.73 11.72
N VAL A 72 -12.00 10.78 11.25
CA VAL A 72 -11.12 10.93 10.09
C VAL A 72 -11.67 10.13 8.93
N ILE A 73 -11.88 10.79 7.80
CA ILE A 73 -12.08 10.14 6.50
C ILE A 73 -10.87 10.45 5.65
N THR A 74 -10.26 9.43 5.07
CA THR A 74 -9.08 9.61 4.25
C THR A 74 -9.11 8.75 3.00
N THR A 75 -8.57 9.28 1.91
CA THR A 75 -8.23 8.54 0.69
C THR A 75 -6.79 8.04 0.70
N ASN A 76 -6.00 8.39 1.73
CA ASN A 76 -4.65 7.90 1.90
C ASN A 76 -4.65 6.42 2.29
N VAL A 77 -3.70 5.68 1.75
CA VAL A 77 -3.57 4.22 1.89
C VAL A 77 -2.24 3.82 2.56
N ASP A 78 -1.54 4.81 3.15
CA ASP A 78 -0.20 4.71 3.70
C ASP A 78 -0.16 4.40 5.22
N HIS A 79 -1.32 4.28 5.87
CA HIS A 79 -1.45 4.00 7.29
C HIS A 79 -0.86 5.07 8.24
N CYS A 80 -0.57 6.25 7.74
CA CYS A 80 0.09 7.30 8.54
C CYS A 80 -0.77 7.81 9.71
N PHE A 81 -2.10 7.83 9.58
CA PHE A 81 -2.99 8.17 10.70
C PHE A 81 -2.86 7.17 11.85
N GLN A 82 -2.89 5.87 11.54
CA GLN A 82 -2.79 4.81 12.54
C GLN A 82 -1.41 4.83 13.22
N LYS A 83 -0.33 5.05 12.46
CA LYS A 83 1.04 5.21 13.00
C LYS A 83 1.15 6.36 13.98
N ALA A 84 0.46 7.48 13.73
CA ALA A 84 0.44 8.64 14.62
C ALA A 84 -0.46 8.47 15.85
N GLY A 85 -1.14 7.32 16.01
CA GLY A 85 -1.95 7.01 17.19
C GLY A 85 -3.43 7.39 17.09
N PHE A 86 -3.94 7.73 15.89
CA PHE A 86 -5.37 7.93 15.71
C PHE A 86 -6.15 6.65 16.00
N ASP A 87 -7.27 6.79 16.72
CA ASP A 87 -8.13 5.66 17.04
C ASP A 87 -8.73 5.06 15.77
N LYS A 88 -8.48 3.76 15.55
CA LYS A 88 -9.00 3.01 14.40
C LYS A 88 -10.53 3.04 14.34
N GLN A 89 -11.21 3.15 15.48
CA GLN A 89 -12.66 3.25 15.51
C GLN A 89 -13.20 4.61 15.02
N ARG A 90 -12.33 5.62 14.94
CA ARG A 90 -12.62 6.97 14.46
C ARG A 90 -11.97 7.26 13.10
N LEU A 91 -11.73 6.20 12.33
CA LEU A 91 -10.98 6.31 11.08
C LEU A 91 -11.63 5.45 9.98
N PHE A 92 -11.88 6.07 8.81
CA PHE A 92 -12.31 5.40 7.60
C PHE A 92 -11.35 5.71 6.44
N TYR A 93 -10.54 4.74 6.06
CA TYR A 93 -9.64 4.79 4.90
C TYR A 93 -10.35 4.15 3.69
N THR A 94 -10.92 4.99 2.84
CA THR A 94 -11.92 4.58 1.83
C THR A 94 -11.35 3.86 0.62
N GLN A 95 -10.04 3.99 0.36
CA GLN A 95 -9.37 3.53 -0.87
C GLN A 95 -8.49 2.30 -0.68
N GLY A 96 -8.56 1.63 0.48
CA GLY A 96 -7.76 0.46 0.81
C GLY A 96 -6.50 0.79 1.63
N ASP A 97 -5.53 -0.13 1.63
CA ASP A 97 -4.27 -0.02 2.38
C ASP A 97 -3.15 -0.70 1.60
N TYR A 98 -1.99 -0.04 1.46
CA TYR A 98 -0.78 -0.65 0.89
C TYR A 98 -0.32 -1.91 1.64
N GLY A 99 -0.72 -2.08 2.88
CA GLY A 99 -0.41 -3.25 3.70
C GLY A 99 -1.28 -4.47 3.44
N LEU A 100 -2.22 -4.39 2.49
CA LEU A 100 -3.17 -5.46 2.19
C LEU A 100 -3.08 -5.90 0.73
N PHE A 101 -3.12 -7.22 0.53
CA PHE A 101 -3.38 -7.84 -0.78
C PHE A 101 -4.83 -8.27 -0.91
N GLN A 102 -5.28 -8.37 -2.15
CA GLN A 102 -6.55 -9.00 -2.54
C GLN A 102 -6.33 -9.91 -3.76
N CYS A 103 -7.29 -10.78 -4.08
CA CYS A 103 -7.27 -11.51 -5.33
C CYS A 103 -7.41 -10.54 -6.52
N SER A 104 -6.56 -10.69 -7.56
CA SER A 104 -6.62 -9.84 -8.75
C SER A 104 -7.91 -10.01 -9.57
N ASP A 105 -8.56 -11.16 -9.43
CA ASP A 105 -9.91 -11.44 -9.95
C ASP A 105 -10.72 -11.90 -8.74
N PRO A 106 -11.45 -10.99 -8.05
CA PRO A 106 -11.96 -11.22 -6.72
C PRO A 106 -12.84 -12.46 -6.61
N CYS A 107 -12.30 -13.54 -6.03
CA CYS A 107 -13.02 -14.78 -5.78
C CYS A 107 -13.58 -14.86 -4.35
N THR A 108 -13.12 -13.97 -3.47
CA THR A 108 -13.60 -13.78 -2.08
C THR A 108 -13.61 -12.30 -1.73
N GLN A 109 -14.24 -11.95 -0.61
CA GLN A 109 -14.18 -10.60 -0.02
C GLN A 109 -13.10 -10.50 1.06
N GLU A 110 -12.04 -11.29 0.95
CA GLU A 110 -10.94 -11.31 1.92
C GLU A 110 -9.73 -10.52 1.42
N THR A 111 -9.07 -9.89 2.38
CA THR A 111 -7.76 -9.25 2.19
C THR A 111 -6.71 -9.97 3.02
N TYR A 112 -5.43 -9.82 2.64
CA TYR A 112 -4.31 -10.54 3.24
C TYR A 112 -3.22 -9.54 3.63
N ASP A 113 -2.72 -9.65 4.88
CA ASP A 113 -1.55 -8.90 5.33
C ASP A 113 -0.32 -9.24 4.46
N ASN A 114 0.49 -8.21 4.13
CA ASN A 114 1.60 -8.39 3.21
C ASN A 114 2.98 -8.01 3.78
N GLU A 115 3.08 -7.60 5.04
CA GLU A 115 4.33 -7.07 5.60
C GLU A 115 5.50 -8.05 5.43
N ALA A 116 5.32 -9.30 5.87
CA ALA A 116 6.37 -10.31 5.83
C ALA A 116 6.86 -10.61 4.41
N ILE A 117 5.95 -10.75 3.45
CA ILE A 117 6.34 -11.03 2.06
C ILE A 117 6.96 -9.82 1.37
N ILE A 118 6.51 -8.61 1.69
CA ILE A 118 7.11 -7.37 1.19
C ILE A 118 8.56 -7.24 1.68
N GLU A 119 8.81 -7.49 2.95
CA GLU A 119 10.18 -7.50 3.50
C GLU A 119 11.06 -8.55 2.80
N GLU A 120 10.54 -9.74 2.57
CA GLU A 120 11.26 -10.81 1.88
C GLU A 120 11.57 -10.44 0.42
N MET A 121 10.61 -9.83 -0.31
CA MET A 121 10.83 -9.31 -1.65
C MET A 121 11.94 -8.25 -1.68
N ILE A 122 11.97 -7.32 -0.71
CA ILE A 122 13.03 -6.31 -0.59
C ILE A 122 14.40 -6.94 -0.39
N GLN A 123 14.49 -7.95 0.48
CA GLN A 123 15.76 -8.61 0.80
C GLN A 123 16.31 -9.47 -0.33
N LYS A 124 15.44 -10.11 -1.11
CA LYS A 124 15.82 -11.11 -2.12
C LYS A 124 15.80 -10.60 -3.55
N GLN A 125 15.26 -9.41 -3.83
CA GLN A 125 15.24 -8.88 -5.19
C GLN A 125 16.64 -8.58 -5.70
N LYS A 126 16.84 -8.88 -6.97
CA LYS A 126 18.08 -8.61 -7.69
C LYS A 126 17.77 -8.25 -9.14
N ASP A 127 18.57 -7.36 -9.71
CA ASP A 127 18.44 -6.95 -11.11
C ASP A 127 17.00 -6.52 -11.48
N MET A 128 16.37 -5.74 -10.59
CA MET A 128 14.98 -5.25 -10.72
C MET A 128 13.92 -6.35 -10.77
N LYS A 129 14.18 -7.52 -10.19
CA LYS A 129 13.25 -8.65 -10.13
C LYS A 129 13.26 -9.29 -8.76
N ILE A 130 12.09 -9.72 -8.31
CA ILE A 130 11.98 -10.64 -7.17
C ILE A 130 12.14 -12.09 -7.66
N PRO A 131 12.50 -13.03 -6.78
CA PRO A 131 12.39 -14.46 -7.07
C PRO A 131 10.94 -14.84 -7.43
N THR A 132 10.76 -15.71 -8.44
CA THR A 132 9.43 -16.11 -8.93
C THR A 132 8.55 -16.73 -7.83
N GLU A 133 9.16 -17.47 -6.90
CA GLU A 133 8.48 -18.10 -5.76
C GLU A 133 7.88 -17.11 -4.77
N LEU A 134 8.26 -15.82 -4.84
CA LEU A 134 7.70 -14.76 -4.00
C LEU A 134 6.52 -14.04 -4.67
N ILE A 135 6.16 -14.38 -5.90
CA ILE A 135 4.94 -13.84 -6.53
C ILE A 135 3.74 -14.28 -5.69
N PRO A 136 2.98 -13.33 -5.09
CA PRO A 136 1.88 -13.72 -4.20
C PRO A 136 0.70 -14.26 -5.01
N VAL A 137 0.15 -15.37 -4.54
CA VAL A 137 -0.99 -16.05 -5.17
C VAL A 137 -2.16 -16.18 -4.18
N CYS A 138 -3.37 -16.08 -4.72
CA CYS A 138 -4.58 -16.24 -3.95
C CYS A 138 -4.70 -17.67 -3.40
N PRO A 139 -4.88 -17.85 -2.08
CA PRO A 139 -4.98 -19.17 -1.48
C PRO A 139 -6.23 -19.94 -1.89
N HIS A 140 -7.27 -19.26 -2.40
CA HIS A 140 -8.53 -19.87 -2.80
C HIS A 140 -8.53 -20.33 -4.27
N CYS A 141 -8.03 -19.50 -5.20
CA CYS A 141 -8.14 -19.79 -6.63
C CYS A 141 -6.78 -19.90 -7.34
N GLY A 142 -5.66 -19.64 -6.67
CA GLY A 142 -4.32 -19.73 -7.25
C GLY A 142 -3.97 -18.61 -8.25
N LYS A 143 -4.87 -17.66 -8.53
CA LYS A 143 -4.56 -16.50 -9.35
C LYS A 143 -3.62 -15.54 -8.61
N PRO A 144 -2.88 -14.67 -9.31
CA PRO A 144 -2.05 -13.66 -8.64
C PRO A 144 -2.84 -12.79 -7.66
N LEU A 145 -2.22 -12.41 -6.56
CA LEU A 145 -2.70 -11.32 -5.72
C LEU A 145 -2.29 -9.97 -6.31
N THR A 146 -3.01 -8.94 -5.93
CA THR A 146 -2.70 -7.53 -6.19
C THR A 146 -2.86 -6.71 -4.92
N MET A 147 -2.47 -5.44 -4.92
CA MET A 147 -2.70 -4.55 -3.79
C MET A 147 -4.20 -4.29 -3.61
N ASN A 148 -4.67 -4.21 -2.36
CA ASN A 148 -6.02 -3.75 -2.05
C ASN A 148 -6.10 -2.23 -2.15
N LEU A 149 -6.18 -1.75 -3.38
CA LEU A 149 -6.29 -0.32 -3.72
C LEU A 149 -7.48 -0.12 -4.65
N ARG A 150 -8.29 0.91 -4.38
CA ARG A 150 -9.43 1.27 -5.23
C ARG A 150 -8.95 1.98 -6.51
N CYS A 151 -8.46 1.20 -7.46
CA CYS A 151 -8.05 1.69 -8.79
C CYS A 151 -9.13 1.44 -9.86
N ASP A 152 -9.97 0.43 -9.65
CA ASP A 152 -11.03 0.00 -10.56
C ASP A 152 -12.17 -0.72 -9.81
N ASP A 153 -13.05 -1.39 -10.56
CA ASP A 153 -14.24 -2.09 -10.03
C ASP A 153 -13.91 -3.43 -9.35
N THR A 154 -12.64 -3.85 -9.33
CA THR A 154 -12.21 -5.10 -8.68
C THR A 154 -11.86 -4.92 -7.20
N PHE A 155 -11.94 -3.70 -6.67
CA PHE A 155 -11.62 -3.40 -5.29
C PHE A 155 -12.46 -4.24 -4.31
N VAL A 156 -11.80 -4.96 -3.41
CA VAL A 156 -12.45 -5.75 -2.36
C VAL A 156 -12.71 -4.85 -1.15
N GLU A 157 -13.99 -4.68 -0.85
CA GLU A 157 -14.46 -4.07 0.39
C GLU A 157 -14.58 -5.19 1.45
N ASP A 158 -13.52 -5.39 2.23
CA ASP A 158 -13.51 -6.42 3.26
C ASP A 158 -14.39 -6.07 4.48
N GLU A 159 -14.49 -6.99 5.44
CA GLU A 159 -15.26 -6.78 6.67
C GLU A 159 -14.80 -5.51 7.42
N GLY A 160 -13.49 -5.28 7.49
CA GLY A 160 -12.93 -4.11 8.15
C GLY A 160 -13.33 -2.80 7.49
N TRP A 161 -13.39 -2.79 6.15
CA TRP A 161 -13.85 -1.65 5.38
C TRP A 161 -15.35 -1.36 5.65
N HIS A 162 -16.20 -2.40 5.64
CA HIS A 162 -17.63 -2.25 5.94
C HIS A 162 -17.89 -1.75 7.36
N LEU A 163 -17.19 -2.28 8.35
CA LEU A 163 -17.29 -1.80 9.74
C LEU A 163 -16.86 -0.34 9.90
N ALA A 164 -15.82 0.09 9.18
CA ALA A 164 -15.38 1.48 9.19
C ALA A 164 -16.41 2.42 8.54
N LYS A 165 -17.04 1.97 7.45
CA LYS A 165 -18.12 2.70 6.77
C LYS A 165 -19.36 2.84 7.67
N GLU A 166 -19.75 1.78 8.38
CA GLU A 166 -20.88 1.83 9.33
C GLU A 166 -20.63 2.90 10.40
N ARG A 167 -19.48 2.86 11.07
CA ARG A 167 -19.10 3.86 12.08
C ARG A 167 -19.06 5.30 11.56
N TYR A 168 -18.78 5.48 10.28
CA TYR A 168 -18.82 6.80 9.66
C TYR A 168 -20.27 7.29 9.45
N THR A 169 -21.23 6.40 9.23
CA THR A 169 -22.63 6.77 8.96
C THR A 169 -23.49 6.94 10.22
N GLU A 170 -23.02 6.50 11.38
CA GLU A 170 -23.64 6.73 12.70
C GLU A 170 -23.39 8.15 13.21
#